data_767d96df9f566da1eb1ad150cfc92693
#
_entry.id   767d96df9f566da1eb1ad150cfc92693
#
_cell.length_a   1.000
_cell.length_b   1.000
_cell.length_c   1.000
_cell.angle_alpha   90.00
_cell.angle_beta   90.00
_cell.angle_gamma   90.00
#
_symmetry.space_group_name_H-M   'P 1'
#
loop_
_entity.id
_entity.type
_entity.pdbx_description
1 polymer ?
#
loop_
_entity_poly.entity_id
_entity_poly.type
_entity_poly.pdbx_seq_one_letter_code
_entity_poly.pdbx_strand_id
1 'polypeptide(L)'
;MTYCVSMLLDSGLVFLSDSRTSAGVDQINTFRKTTVFERPGDRVIVMLSAGNLAISQGVLNLLAEKLAAQDAHTTSLHNCPNMFEAARCVGEALREMHARDGEALKAQSVEFNASFIVGGQIKGEAPRLFQVYAAGNFIEASPDTTYFQIGESKYGKPIIDRVTRRSMPLSEAAKCA
;
A
#
# COMPACT_ATOMS: atom_id res chain seq x y z
N MET A 1 8.23 12.71 -7.54
CA MET A 1 8.80 11.34 -7.30
C MET A 1 8.22 10.81 -6.00
N THR A 2 7.98 9.53 -5.92
CA THR A 2 7.49 8.84 -4.71
C THR A 2 8.45 7.72 -4.38
N TYR A 3 8.76 7.53 -3.11
CA TYR A 3 9.51 6.39 -2.61
C TYR A 3 8.72 5.75 -1.48
N CYS A 4 8.32 4.50 -1.67
CA CYS A 4 7.66 3.71 -0.65
C CYS A 4 8.26 2.32 -0.61
N VAL A 5 8.59 1.84 0.57
CA VAL A 5 9.14 0.50 0.80
C VAL A 5 8.51 -0.13 2.03
N SER A 6 8.28 -1.43 1.97
CA SER A 6 7.90 -2.23 3.13
C SER A 6 8.61 -3.56 3.12
N MET A 7 9.05 -3.99 4.30
CA MET A 7 9.80 -5.23 4.51
C MET A 7 9.03 -6.15 5.46
N LEU A 8 8.93 -7.43 5.09
CA LEU A 8 8.40 -8.50 5.93
C LEU A 8 9.56 -9.30 6.51
N LEU A 9 9.75 -9.19 7.82
CA LEU A 9 10.83 -9.82 8.57
C LEU A 9 10.28 -10.85 9.55
N ASP A 10 11.13 -11.72 10.08
CA ASP A 10 10.73 -12.70 11.10
C ASP A 10 10.20 -12.03 12.38
N SER A 11 10.67 -10.82 12.67
CA SER A 11 10.29 -10.04 13.85
C SER A 11 9.14 -9.04 13.61
N GLY A 12 8.60 -8.94 12.40
CA GLY A 12 7.49 -8.03 12.06
C GLY A 12 7.65 -7.31 10.72
N LEU A 13 7.00 -6.15 10.60
CA LEU A 13 6.94 -5.37 9.38
C LEU A 13 7.57 -3.97 9.57
N VAL A 14 8.27 -3.50 8.54
CA VAL A 14 8.74 -2.12 8.44
C VAL A 14 8.06 -1.45 7.26
N PHE A 15 7.53 -0.24 7.45
CA PHE A 15 6.95 0.60 6.42
C PHE A 15 7.62 1.96 6.42
N LEU A 16 8.00 2.43 5.25
CA LEU A 16 8.57 3.76 5.06
C LEU A 16 8.05 4.38 3.78
N SER A 17 7.70 5.66 3.83
CA SER A 17 7.40 6.48 2.65
C SER A 17 8.01 7.87 2.77
N ASP A 18 8.34 8.47 1.63
CA ASP A 18 8.56 9.91 1.60
C ASP A 18 7.23 10.66 1.77
N SER A 19 7.31 11.96 2.05
CA SER A 19 6.14 12.83 2.23
C SER A 19 5.99 13.89 1.14
N ARG A 20 6.88 13.91 0.14
CA ARG A 20 6.86 14.91 -0.93
C ARG A 20 6.05 14.43 -2.11
N THR A 21 5.21 15.32 -2.64
CA THR A 21 4.48 15.13 -3.90
C THR A 21 4.87 16.22 -4.85
N SER A 22 5.28 15.87 -6.07
CA SER A 22 5.61 16.81 -7.14
C SER A 22 4.55 16.68 -8.23
N ALA A 23 3.89 17.78 -8.53
CA ALA A 23 2.94 17.91 -9.65
C ALA A 23 3.54 18.89 -10.67
N GLY A 24 4.53 18.43 -11.45
CA GLY A 24 5.25 19.28 -12.41
C GLY A 24 6.55 19.88 -11.87
N VAL A 25 7.10 20.87 -12.58
CA VAL A 25 8.45 21.38 -12.34
C VAL A 25 8.55 22.23 -11.07
N ASP A 26 7.48 22.94 -10.68
CA ASP A 26 7.52 23.95 -9.61
C ASP A 26 6.45 23.77 -8.51
N GLN A 27 5.66 22.70 -8.53
CA GLN A 27 4.63 22.46 -7.52
C GLN A 27 5.02 21.30 -6.61
N ILE A 28 5.72 21.61 -5.54
CA ILE A 28 6.06 20.66 -4.48
C ILE A 28 5.07 20.84 -3.34
N ASN A 29 4.29 19.80 -3.04
CA ASN A 29 3.41 19.73 -1.88
C ASN A 29 3.82 18.59 -0.97
N THR A 30 3.43 18.68 0.30
CA THR A 30 3.58 17.59 1.25
C THR A 30 2.28 16.79 1.28
N PHE A 31 2.36 15.50 1.02
CA PHE A 31 1.23 14.59 1.12
C PHE A 31 1.63 13.30 1.82
N ARG A 32 0.79 12.87 2.75
CA ARG A 32 1.02 11.63 3.50
C ARG A 32 0.68 10.43 2.60
N LYS A 33 1.68 9.60 2.30
CA LYS A 33 1.55 8.39 1.48
C LYS A 33 1.30 7.13 2.31
N THR A 34 1.43 7.24 3.62
CA THR A 34 1.17 6.18 4.58
C THR A 34 -0.18 6.40 5.24
N THR A 35 -1.05 5.40 5.17
CA THR A 35 -2.34 5.36 5.88
C THR A 35 -2.36 4.15 6.79
N VAL A 36 -2.83 4.32 8.01
CA VAL A 36 -2.95 3.25 9.00
C VAL A 36 -4.42 3.06 9.36
N PHE A 37 -4.87 1.83 9.26
CA PHE A 37 -6.17 1.38 9.75
C PHE A 37 -5.91 0.46 10.93
N GLU A 38 -6.34 0.87 12.10
CA GLU A 38 -6.12 0.07 13.30
C GLU A 38 -7.41 -0.13 14.10
N ARG A 39 -7.46 -1.28 14.73
CA ARG A 39 -8.43 -1.64 15.75
C ARG A 39 -7.64 -2.26 16.90
N PRO A 40 -7.44 -1.51 17.99
CA PRO A 40 -6.57 -1.95 19.09
C PRO A 40 -6.96 -3.35 19.61
N GLY A 41 -5.95 -4.23 19.74
CA GLY A 41 -6.14 -5.60 20.21
C GLY A 41 -6.71 -6.58 19.18
N ASP A 42 -7.03 -6.12 17.95
CA ASP A 42 -7.56 -6.95 16.88
C ASP A 42 -6.69 -6.89 15.61
N ARG A 43 -6.44 -5.72 15.06
CA ARG A 43 -5.70 -5.58 13.80
C ARG A 43 -4.99 -4.25 13.64
N VAL A 44 -3.93 -4.30 12.84
CA VAL A 44 -3.28 -3.14 12.25
C VAL A 44 -3.01 -3.42 10.77
N ILE A 45 -3.47 -2.53 9.90
CA ILE A 45 -3.27 -2.59 8.45
C ILE A 45 -2.65 -1.27 8.03
N VAL A 46 -1.50 -1.34 7.37
CA VAL A 46 -0.76 -0.18 6.86
C VAL A 46 -0.79 -0.22 5.34
N MET A 47 -1.09 0.92 4.73
CA MET A 47 -1.07 1.10 3.29
C MET A 47 -0.07 2.19 2.91
N LEU A 48 0.76 1.90 1.92
CA LEU A 48 1.61 2.88 1.24
C LEU A 48 1.07 3.06 -0.18
N SER A 49 1.06 4.30 -0.69
CA SER A 49 0.53 4.61 -2.02
C SER A 49 1.55 5.31 -2.92
N ALA A 50 1.54 4.98 -4.20
CA ALA A 50 2.32 5.63 -5.24
C ALA A 50 1.51 5.77 -6.53
N GLY A 51 1.85 6.74 -7.37
CA GLY A 51 1.20 7.03 -8.64
C GLY A 51 0.34 8.29 -8.60
N ASN A 52 -0.77 8.29 -9.33
CA ASN A 52 -1.67 9.43 -9.41
C ASN A 52 -2.36 9.68 -8.06
N LEU A 53 -2.18 10.89 -7.53
CA LEU A 53 -2.67 11.27 -6.21
C LEU A 53 -4.21 11.24 -6.12
N ALA A 54 -4.92 11.71 -7.17
CA ALA A 54 -6.38 11.73 -7.17
C ALA A 54 -6.96 10.30 -7.10
N ILE A 55 -6.36 9.35 -7.83
CA ILE A 55 -6.74 7.94 -7.78
C ILE A 55 -6.47 7.37 -6.39
N SER A 56 -5.27 7.61 -5.85
CA SER A 56 -4.89 7.10 -4.52
C SER A 56 -5.81 7.63 -3.42
N GLN A 57 -6.17 8.92 -3.46
CA GLN A 57 -7.14 9.53 -2.54
C GLN A 57 -8.54 8.94 -2.73
N GLY A 58 -8.98 8.75 -3.98
CA GLY A 58 -10.28 8.13 -4.27
C GLY A 58 -10.39 6.73 -3.68
N VAL A 59 -9.36 5.90 -3.84
CA VAL A 59 -9.29 4.55 -3.22
C VAL A 59 -9.39 4.64 -1.70
N LEU A 60 -8.62 5.53 -1.07
CA LEU A 60 -8.65 5.68 0.39
C LEU A 60 -10.02 6.16 0.89
N ASN A 61 -10.67 7.05 0.16
CA ASN A 61 -12.03 7.52 0.49
C ASN A 61 -13.07 6.39 0.36
N LEU A 62 -13.03 5.59 -0.72
CA LEU A 62 -13.91 4.43 -0.86
C LEU A 62 -13.74 3.42 0.27
N LEU A 63 -12.49 3.16 0.67
CA LEU A 63 -12.21 2.28 1.82
C LEU A 63 -12.74 2.88 3.12
N ALA A 64 -12.58 4.19 3.34
CA ALA A 64 -13.08 4.88 4.52
C ALA A 64 -14.63 4.91 4.56
N GLU A 65 -15.30 5.10 3.44
CA GLU A 65 -16.75 5.03 3.33
C GLU A 65 -17.28 3.63 3.69
N LYS A 66 -16.63 2.56 3.18
CA LYS A 66 -16.96 1.18 3.56
C LYS A 66 -16.77 0.90 5.05
N LEU A 67 -15.79 1.56 5.69
CA LEU A 67 -15.60 1.49 7.14
C LEU A 67 -16.70 2.22 7.90
N ALA A 68 -17.10 3.39 7.41
CA ALA A 68 -18.12 4.23 8.07
C ALA A 68 -19.54 3.64 7.94
N ALA A 69 -19.82 2.91 6.87
CA ALA A 69 -21.13 2.30 6.61
C ALA A 69 -21.52 1.25 7.65
N GLN A 70 -20.56 0.68 8.40
CA GLN A 70 -20.77 -0.34 9.45
C GLN A 70 -21.70 -1.49 9.01
N ASP A 71 -21.83 -1.72 7.70
CA ASP A 71 -22.65 -2.79 7.15
C ASP A 71 -21.93 -4.13 7.35
N ALA A 72 -22.54 -5.00 8.15
CA ALA A 72 -22.01 -6.33 8.44
C ALA A 72 -21.91 -7.24 7.19
N HIS A 73 -22.63 -6.91 6.12
CA HIS A 73 -22.63 -7.65 4.86
C HIS A 73 -21.55 -7.14 3.90
N THR A 74 -21.00 -5.95 4.13
CA THR A 74 -19.94 -5.37 3.29
C THR A 74 -18.58 -5.66 3.92
N THR A 75 -17.72 -6.39 3.21
CA THR A 75 -16.34 -6.62 3.64
C THR A 75 -15.55 -5.30 3.60
N SER A 76 -14.94 -4.95 4.72
CA SER A 76 -14.12 -3.76 4.92
C SER A 76 -12.81 -4.11 5.61
N LEU A 77 -11.88 -3.17 5.69
CA LEU A 77 -10.61 -3.39 6.39
C LEU A 77 -10.79 -3.67 7.90
N HIS A 78 -11.93 -3.31 8.49
CA HIS A 78 -12.21 -3.57 9.90
C HIS A 78 -12.87 -4.91 10.20
N ASN A 79 -13.48 -5.56 9.20
CA ASN A 79 -14.18 -6.84 9.38
C ASN A 79 -13.68 -7.98 8.48
N CYS A 80 -12.75 -7.69 7.56
CA CYS A 80 -12.16 -8.74 6.71
C CYS A 80 -11.53 -9.85 7.56
N PRO A 81 -11.70 -11.13 7.18
CA PRO A 81 -11.29 -12.25 8.02
C PRO A 81 -9.77 -12.47 8.08
N ASN A 82 -9.03 -11.98 7.09
CA ASN A 82 -7.58 -12.17 6.98
C ASN A 82 -6.94 -11.08 6.10
N MET A 83 -5.60 -11.02 6.09
CA MET A 83 -4.86 -10.02 5.33
C MET A 83 -4.96 -10.19 3.81
N PHE A 84 -5.25 -11.39 3.29
CA PHE A 84 -5.53 -11.60 1.86
C PHE A 84 -6.82 -10.86 1.45
N GLU A 85 -7.87 -10.98 2.26
CA GLU A 85 -9.12 -10.24 2.05
C GLU A 85 -8.94 -8.72 2.18
N ALA A 86 -8.05 -8.26 3.06
CA ALA A 86 -7.69 -6.85 3.13
C ALA A 86 -7.06 -6.35 1.82
N ALA A 87 -6.11 -7.11 1.25
CA ALA A 87 -5.52 -6.78 -0.05
C ALA A 87 -6.55 -6.82 -1.18
N ARG A 88 -7.51 -7.79 -1.13
CA ARG A 88 -8.62 -7.88 -2.08
C ARG A 88 -9.53 -6.65 -2.01
N CYS A 89 -9.87 -6.18 -0.81
CA CYS A 89 -10.66 -4.95 -0.63
C CYS A 89 -10.00 -3.74 -1.31
N VAL A 90 -8.68 -3.59 -1.19
CA VAL A 90 -7.92 -2.52 -1.85
C VAL A 90 -7.96 -2.68 -3.37
N GLY A 91 -7.78 -3.91 -3.88
CA GLY A 91 -7.87 -4.21 -5.31
C GLY A 91 -9.26 -3.93 -5.90
N GLU A 92 -10.33 -4.22 -5.15
CA GLU A 92 -11.70 -3.90 -5.54
C GLU A 92 -11.95 -2.40 -5.59
N ALA A 93 -11.46 -1.64 -4.60
CA ALA A 93 -11.56 -0.19 -4.60
C ALA A 93 -10.79 0.43 -5.79
N LEU A 94 -9.64 -0.12 -6.19
CA LEU A 94 -8.92 0.29 -7.40
C LEU A 94 -9.74 0.03 -8.67
N ARG A 95 -10.36 -1.15 -8.80
CA ARG A 95 -11.23 -1.46 -9.95
C ARG A 95 -12.45 -0.56 -10.00
N GLU A 96 -13.04 -0.25 -8.85
CA GLU A 96 -14.16 0.69 -8.75
C GLU A 96 -13.76 2.10 -9.23
N MET A 97 -12.59 2.61 -8.79
CA MET A 97 -12.05 3.88 -9.28
C MET A 97 -11.73 3.84 -10.77
N HIS A 98 -11.20 2.73 -11.29
CA HIS A 98 -10.93 2.58 -12.71
C HIS A 98 -12.23 2.57 -13.54
N ALA A 99 -13.26 1.88 -13.08
CA ALA A 99 -14.56 1.88 -13.76
C ALA A 99 -15.21 3.27 -13.80
N ARG A 100 -14.98 4.08 -12.77
CA ARG A 100 -15.51 5.42 -12.60
C ARG A 100 -14.78 6.48 -13.41
N ASP A 101 -13.45 6.49 -13.35
CA ASP A 101 -12.63 7.60 -13.84
C ASP A 101 -11.73 7.21 -15.03
N GLY A 102 -11.59 5.91 -15.34
CA GLY A 102 -10.62 5.41 -16.30
C GLY A 102 -10.84 5.93 -17.71
N GLU A 103 -12.08 6.01 -18.19
CA GLU A 103 -12.39 6.54 -19.53
C GLU A 103 -12.10 8.05 -19.62
N ALA A 104 -12.44 8.81 -18.58
CA ALA A 104 -12.18 10.25 -18.53
C ALA A 104 -10.67 10.55 -18.52
N LEU A 105 -9.90 9.79 -17.76
CA LEU A 105 -8.44 9.89 -17.74
C LEU A 105 -7.83 9.56 -19.11
N LYS A 106 -8.29 8.48 -19.75
CA LYS A 106 -7.85 8.07 -21.08
C LYS A 106 -8.14 9.14 -22.13
N ALA A 107 -9.31 9.79 -22.07
CA ALA A 107 -9.69 10.88 -22.99
C ALA A 107 -8.74 12.08 -22.87
N GLN A 108 -8.11 12.29 -21.71
CA GLN A 108 -7.11 13.34 -21.46
C GLN A 108 -5.66 12.84 -21.63
N SER A 109 -5.46 11.64 -22.17
CA SER A 109 -4.13 11.00 -22.29
C SER A 109 -3.40 10.86 -20.96
N VAL A 110 -4.14 10.73 -19.86
CA VAL A 110 -3.62 10.47 -18.51
C VAL A 110 -3.74 8.98 -18.24
N GLU A 111 -2.61 8.35 -17.90
CA GLU A 111 -2.59 6.94 -17.53
C GLU A 111 -3.24 6.74 -16.16
N PHE A 112 -4.11 5.72 -16.04
CA PHE A 112 -4.59 5.24 -14.74
C PHE A 112 -3.45 4.50 -14.04
N ASN A 113 -2.70 5.21 -13.22
CA ASN A 113 -1.51 4.70 -12.54
C ASN A 113 -1.63 4.93 -11.04
N ALA A 114 -1.88 3.85 -10.31
CA ALA A 114 -1.79 3.82 -8.85
C ALA A 114 -1.34 2.42 -8.42
N SER A 115 -0.49 2.36 -7.42
CA SER A 115 -0.07 1.11 -6.79
C SER A 115 -0.04 1.28 -5.28
N PHE A 116 -0.28 0.17 -4.57
CA PHE A 116 -0.27 0.16 -3.12
C PHE A 116 0.60 -0.97 -2.60
N ILE A 117 1.25 -0.73 -1.47
CA ILE A 117 1.73 -1.79 -0.59
C ILE A 117 0.76 -1.88 0.57
N VAL A 118 0.25 -3.06 0.83
CA VAL A 118 -0.71 -3.35 1.91
C VAL A 118 -0.10 -4.41 2.80
N GLY A 119 0.05 -4.10 4.06
CA GLY A 119 0.58 -5.09 5.00
C GLY A 119 0.07 -4.84 6.41
N GLY A 120 0.21 -5.83 7.24
CA GLY A 120 -0.27 -5.74 8.60
C GLY A 120 -0.44 -7.08 9.26
N GLN A 121 -1.19 -7.06 10.35
CA GLN A 121 -1.49 -8.26 11.12
C GLN A 121 -2.91 -8.19 11.65
N ILE A 122 -3.63 -9.31 11.55
CA ILE A 122 -4.93 -9.54 12.18
C ILE A 122 -4.71 -10.54 13.31
N LYS A 123 -5.43 -10.38 14.41
CA LYS A 123 -5.33 -11.24 15.59
C LYS A 123 -5.49 -12.73 15.21
N GLY A 124 -4.53 -13.54 15.64
CA GLY A 124 -4.49 -14.97 15.34
C GLY A 124 -3.75 -15.34 14.05
N GLU A 125 -3.29 -14.35 13.27
CA GLU A 125 -2.50 -14.57 12.05
C GLU A 125 -1.07 -14.04 12.20
N ALA A 126 -0.16 -14.59 11.40
CA ALA A 126 1.18 -14.00 11.19
C ALA A 126 1.06 -12.71 10.37
N PRO A 127 2.01 -11.77 10.52
CA PRO A 127 2.09 -10.60 9.64
C PRO A 127 2.20 -11.00 8.18
N ARG A 128 1.48 -10.29 7.30
CA ARG A 128 1.52 -10.51 5.84
C ARG A 128 1.69 -9.20 5.10
N LEU A 129 2.27 -9.27 3.89
CA LEU A 129 2.61 -8.12 3.07
C LEU A 129 2.24 -8.39 1.62
N PHE A 130 1.57 -7.43 0.97
CA PHE A 130 1.08 -7.50 -0.40
C PHE A 130 1.46 -6.25 -1.19
N GLN A 131 1.69 -6.44 -2.50
CA GLN A 131 1.73 -5.34 -3.46
C GLN A 131 0.52 -5.44 -4.38
N VAL A 132 -0.28 -4.38 -4.42
CA VAL A 132 -1.49 -4.26 -5.24
C VAL A 132 -1.18 -3.36 -6.43
N TYR A 133 -1.43 -3.87 -7.64
CA TYR A 133 -1.21 -3.19 -8.91
C TYR A 133 -2.42 -2.38 -9.35
N ALA A 134 -2.23 -1.48 -10.31
CA ALA A 134 -3.28 -0.60 -10.85
C ALA A 134 -4.53 -1.35 -11.37
N ALA A 135 -4.37 -2.58 -11.85
CA ALA A 135 -5.48 -3.43 -12.27
C ALA A 135 -6.25 -4.09 -11.11
N GLY A 136 -5.85 -3.81 -9.86
CA GLY A 136 -6.46 -4.38 -8.66
C GLY A 136 -6.08 -5.83 -8.36
N ASN A 137 -5.18 -6.43 -9.15
CA ASN A 137 -4.54 -7.69 -8.80
C ASN A 137 -3.37 -7.45 -7.86
N PHE A 138 -2.94 -8.47 -7.16
CA PHE A 138 -1.87 -8.34 -6.17
C PHE A 138 -1.03 -9.60 -6.04
N ILE A 139 0.16 -9.42 -5.49
CA ILE A 139 1.09 -10.49 -5.11
C ILE A 139 1.39 -10.40 -3.62
N GLU A 140 1.76 -11.51 -3.03
CA GLU A 140 2.16 -11.62 -1.62
C GLU A 140 3.66 -11.79 -1.50
N ALA A 141 4.25 -11.19 -0.46
CA ALA A 141 5.63 -11.42 -0.09
C ALA A 141 5.84 -12.89 0.36
N SER A 142 6.99 -13.42 0.00
CA SER A 142 7.39 -14.80 0.28
C SER A 142 8.74 -14.83 1.00
N PRO A 143 9.21 -16.00 1.46
CA PRO A 143 10.57 -16.12 2.00
C PRO A 143 11.66 -15.62 1.04
N ASP A 144 11.44 -15.75 -0.27
CA ASP A 144 12.38 -15.32 -1.31
C ASP A 144 12.19 -13.85 -1.73
N THR A 145 11.03 -13.28 -1.44
CA THR A 145 10.69 -11.89 -1.75
C THR A 145 10.19 -11.21 -0.47
N THR A 146 11.12 -10.74 0.34
CA THR A 146 10.84 -10.24 1.70
C THR A 146 10.44 -8.77 1.75
N TYR A 147 10.47 -8.06 0.63
CA TYR A 147 10.10 -6.66 0.58
C TYR A 147 9.37 -6.30 -0.72
N PHE A 148 8.63 -5.20 -0.66
CA PHE A 148 8.08 -4.51 -1.83
C PHE A 148 8.49 -3.05 -1.81
N GLN A 149 8.69 -2.52 -3.02
CA GLN A 149 8.98 -1.11 -3.24
C GLN A 149 8.13 -0.61 -4.40
N ILE A 150 7.51 0.56 -4.23
CA ILE A 150 6.72 1.25 -5.26
C ILE A 150 7.18 2.70 -5.40
N GLY A 151 6.95 3.27 -6.58
CA GLY A 151 7.47 4.58 -6.94
C GLY A 151 8.88 4.48 -7.53
N GLU A 152 9.78 5.39 -7.13
CA GLU A 152 11.16 5.43 -7.64
C GLU A 152 12.00 4.31 -7.04
N SER A 153 12.56 3.47 -7.88
CA SER A 153 13.35 2.31 -7.46
C SER A 153 14.84 2.38 -7.81
N LYS A 154 15.23 3.36 -8.63
CA LYS A 154 16.58 3.43 -9.24
C LYS A 154 17.71 3.42 -8.22
N TYR A 155 17.56 4.10 -7.11
CA TYR A 155 18.62 4.24 -6.12
C TYR A 155 18.44 3.31 -4.91
N GLY A 156 17.22 3.16 -4.40
CA GLY A 156 16.93 2.35 -3.22
C GLY A 156 17.01 0.85 -3.49
N LYS A 157 16.39 0.39 -4.58
CA LYS A 157 16.29 -1.05 -4.88
C LYS A 157 17.64 -1.78 -4.93
N PRO A 158 18.70 -1.28 -5.61
CA PRO A 158 19.99 -1.96 -5.63
C PRO A 158 20.65 -2.13 -4.26
N ILE A 159 20.35 -1.24 -3.31
CA ILE A 159 20.86 -1.32 -1.94
C ILE A 159 20.05 -2.36 -1.17
N ILE A 160 18.73 -2.23 -1.19
CA ILE A 160 17.80 -3.11 -0.46
C ILE A 160 17.97 -4.56 -0.90
N ASP A 161 18.09 -4.84 -2.20
CA ASP A 161 18.32 -6.19 -2.74
C ASP A 161 19.58 -6.87 -2.16
N ARG A 162 20.61 -6.08 -1.82
CA ARG A 162 21.88 -6.61 -1.29
C ARG A 162 21.85 -6.85 0.22
N VAL A 163 21.12 -6.02 0.97
CA VAL A 163 21.20 -6.01 2.43
C VAL A 163 20.02 -6.68 3.11
N THR A 164 18.84 -6.68 2.49
CA THR A 164 17.64 -7.20 3.15
C THR A 164 17.70 -8.72 3.32
N ARG A 165 17.46 -9.16 4.53
CA ARG A 165 17.30 -10.57 4.92
C ARG A 165 16.10 -10.68 5.84
N ARG A 166 15.36 -11.78 5.76
CA ARG A 166 14.18 -11.99 6.61
C ARG A 166 14.52 -12.02 8.10
N SER A 167 15.70 -12.50 8.44
CA SER A 167 16.23 -12.54 9.82
C SER A 167 16.79 -11.20 10.32
N MET A 168 16.78 -10.14 9.49
CA MET A 168 17.30 -8.82 9.86
C MET A 168 16.49 -8.23 11.03
N PRO A 169 17.14 -7.62 12.04
CA PRO A 169 16.44 -6.89 13.10
C PRO A 169 15.64 -5.70 12.54
N LEU A 170 14.47 -5.40 13.12
CA LEU A 170 13.62 -4.26 12.71
C LEU A 170 14.38 -2.92 12.71
N SER A 171 15.27 -2.72 13.69
CA SER A 171 16.08 -1.50 13.80
C SER A 171 17.09 -1.32 12.65
N GLU A 172 17.63 -2.40 12.13
CA GLU A 172 18.52 -2.38 10.96
C GLU A 172 17.71 -2.18 9.67
N ALA A 173 16.59 -2.90 9.53
CA ALA A 173 15.69 -2.72 8.41
C ALA A 173 15.17 -1.28 8.28
N ALA A 174 14.81 -0.66 9.40
CA ALA A 174 14.37 0.74 9.42
C ALA A 174 15.48 1.74 9.03
N LYS A 175 16.75 1.40 9.24
CA LYS A 175 17.88 2.22 8.77
C LYS A 175 18.19 2.02 7.29
N CYS A 176 17.89 0.83 6.76
CA CYS A 176 18.11 0.50 5.35
C CYS A 176 16.99 0.99 4.44
N ALA A 177 15.78 1.16 5.00
CA ALA A 177 14.61 1.65 4.27
C ALA A 177 14.70 3.15 3.98
#